data_8e37850977bfc940124518d41916ba22
#
_entry.id   8e37850977bfc940124518d41916ba22
#
_cell.length_a   1.000
_cell.length_b   1.000
_cell.length_c   1.000
_cell.angle_alpha   90.00
_cell.angle_beta   90.00
_cell.angle_gamma   90.00
#
_symmetry.space_group_name_H-M   'P 1'
#
loop_
_entity.id
_entity.type
_entity.pdbx_description
1 polymer ?
#
loop_
_entity_poly.entity_id
_entity_poly.type
_entity_poly.pdbx_seq_one_letter_code
_entity_poly.pdbx_strand_id
1 'polypeptide(L)'
;SSVTGSNIKLTISSDVSAAALQALMVRKAAVAVYNYKTGEVLCMVSSPTFDPLNIPSDIETNSTYEGVYLNNALSSTYTPGSIFKVITAAAAIENIPDLDSRTFHCSGSTIINGEKITCDSVHGDISFQNGLAQSCNVVFAELAVELGKDTMTKYADQLGCNTNFYLDGNPNKMSSYNVEQADD
;
A
#
# COMPACT_ATOMS: atom_id res chain seq x y z
N SER A 1 5.99 28.70 -37.89
CA SER A 1 5.54 27.33 -38.27
C SER A 1 4.68 26.82 -37.14
N SER A 2 3.37 26.63 -37.41
CA SER A 2 2.47 25.97 -36.45
C SER A 2 2.83 24.49 -36.37
N VAL A 3 3.26 24.04 -35.19
CA VAL A 3 3.43 22.61 -34.93
C VAL A 3 2.05 22.01 -34.72
N THR A 4 1.63 21.13 -35.63
CA THR A 4 0.37 20.38 -35.48
C THR A 4 0.59 19.32 -34.39
N GLY A 5 -0.15 19.42 -33.29
CA GLY A 5 -0.12 18.42 -32.24
C GLY A 5 -0.72 17.08 -32.68
N SER A 6 -0.27 16.00 -32.07
CA SER A 6 -0.86 14.67 -32.26
C SER A 6 -1.94 14.40 -31.22
N ASN A 7 -2.98 13.67 -31.62
CA ASN A 7 -4.01 13.21 -30.69
C ASN A 7 -3.47 12.05 -29.84
N ILE A 8 -3.76 12.09 -28.52
CA ILE A 8 -3.48 10.99 -27.59
C ILE A 8 -4.81 10.43 -27.12
N LYS A 9 -4.98 9.10 -27.25
CA LYS A 9 -6.13 8.38 -26.69
C LYS A 9 -5.71 7.74 -25.37
N LEU A 10 -6.42 8.06 -24.30
CA LEU A 10 -6.22 7.50 -22.96
C LEU A 10 -7.35 6.56 -22.58
N THR A 11 -7.07 5.66 -21.63
CA THR A 11 -8.06 4.78 -21.00
C THR A 11 -8.76 5.46 -19.82
N ILE A 12 -8.30 6.65 -19.43
CA ILE A 12 -8.82 7.40 -18.29
C ILE A 12 -10.29 7.77 -18.49
N SER A 13 -11.12 7.46 -17.48
CA SER A 13 -12.51 7.88 -17.38
C SER A 13 -12.61 9.17 -16.59
N SER A 14 -13.17 10.22 -17.19
CA SER A 14 -13.42 11.49 -16.53
C SER A 14 -14.36 11.36 -15.33
N ASP A 15 -15.40 10.54 -15.45
CA ASP A 15 -16.41 10.35 -14.40
C ASP A 15 -15.82 9.63 -13.19
N VAL A 16 -15.02 8.56 -13.41
CA VAL A 16 -14.33 7.84 -12.34
C VAL A 16 -13.30 8.75 -11.66
N SER A 17 -12.55 9.53 -12.46
CA SER A 17 -11.56 10.48 -11.94
C SER A 17 -12.20 11.59 -11.11
N ALA A 18 -13.32 12.16 -11.55
CA ALA A 18 -14.05 13.17 -10.80
C ALA A 18 -14.58 12.63 -9.47
N ALA A 19 -15.18 11.43 -9.48
CA ALA A 19 -15.68 10.78 -8.26
C ALA A 19 -14.55 10.47 -7.29
N ALA A 20 -13.42 9.97 -7.77
CA ALA A 20 -12.24 9.69 -6.95
C ALA A 20 -11.67 10.97 -6.33
N LEU A 21 -11.53 12.03 -7.13
CA LEU A 21 -11.01 13.32 -6.65
C LEU A 21 -11.94 13.93 -5.60
N GLN A 22 -13.24 13.85 -5.80
CA GLN A 22 -14.22 14.30 -4.82
C GLN A 22 -14.13 13.52 -3.51
N ALA A 23 -13.88 12.20 -3.57
CA ALA A 23 -13.72 11.36 -2.38
C ALA A 23 -12.43 11.67 -1.60
N LEU A 24 -11.38 12.13 -2.26
CA LEU A 24 -10.14 12.55 -1.60
C LEU A 24 -10.33 13.80 -0.74
N MET A 25 -11.20 14.71 -1.14
CA MET A 25 -11.47 15.98 -0.44
C MET A 25 -10.15 16.75 -0.18
N VAL A 26 -9.88 17.05 1.11
CA VAL A 26 -8.68 17.79 1.56
C VAL A 26 -7.53 16.89 2.02
N ARG A 27 -7.65 15.57 1.82
CA ARG A 27 -6.62 14.63 2.27
C ARG A 27 -5.46 14.57 1.27
N LYS A 28 -4.23 14.51 1.78
CA LYS A 28 -3.06 14.15 0.95
C LYS A 28 -3.13 12.65 0.68
N ALA A 29 -3.50 12.26 -0.54
CA ALA A 29 -3.68 10.87 -0.92
C ALA A 29 -3.66 10.69 -2.44
N ALA A 30 -3.71 9.45 -2.89
CA ALA A 30 -3.85 9.10 -4.29
C ALA A 30 -4.88 7.98 -4.47
N VAL A 31 -5.57 7.99 -5.61
CA VAL A 31 -6.46 6.91 -6.03
C VAL A 31 -6.06 6.47 -7.42
N ALA A 32 -5.83 5.17 -7.57
CA ALA A 32 -5.67 4.53 -8.86
C ALA A 32 -6.76 3.47 -9.03
N VAL A 33 -7.45 3.49 -10.17
CA VAL A 33 -8.46 2.51 -10.54
C VAL A 33 -8.05 1.90 -11.87
N TYR A 34 -7.99 0.58 -11.92
CA TYR A 34 -7.62 -0.14 -13.13
C TYR A 34 -8.51 -1.35 -13.34
N ASN A 35 -8.64 -1.75 -14.59
CA ASN A 35 -9.32 -2.99 -14.96
C ASN A 35 -8.35 -4.16 -14.74
N TYR A 36 -8.63 -5.00 -13.75
CA TYR A 36 -7.73 -6.11 -13.38
C TYR A 36 -7.61 -7.19 -14.47
N LYS A 37 -8.52 -7.22 -15.45
CA LYS A 37 -8.48 -8.17 -16.57
C LYS A 37 -7.66 -7.66 -17.74
N THR A 38 -7.72 -6.35 -18.02
CA THR A 38 -7.06 -5.76 -19.20
C THR A 38 -5.80 -4.97 -18.84
N GLY A 39 -5.64 -4.57 -17.57
CA GLY A 39 -4.58 -3.68 -17.12
C GLY A 39 -4.83 -2.20 -17.44
N GLU A 40 -5.93 -1.85 -18.11
CA GLU A 40 -6.26 -0.47 -18.44
C GLU A 40 -6.46 0.37 -17.20
N VAL A 41 -5.72 1.48 -17.10
CA VAL A 41 -5.89 2.46 -16.01
C VAL A 41 -7.07 3.36 -16.33
N LEU A 42 -8.10 3.33 -15.49
CA LEU A 42 -9.33 4.09 -15.64
C LEU A 42 -9.29 5.41 -14.86
N CYS A 43 -8.47 5.48 -13.83
CA CYS A 43 -8.30 6.67 -12.99
C CYS A 43 -6.93 6.64 -12.34
N MET A 44 -6.29 7.79 -12.26
CA MET A 44 -5.08 8.01 -11.48
C MET A 44 -5.05 9.45 -11.03
N VAL A 45 -5.50 9.71 -9.81
CA VAL A 45 -5.61 11.06 -9.25
C VAL A 45 -4.83 11.17 -7.95
N SER A 46 -4.28 12.34 -7.70
CA SER A 46 -3.55 12.67 -6.49
C SER A 46 -4.10 13.96 -5.88
N SER A 47 -4.00 14.10 -4.58
CA SER A 47 -4.27 15.34 -3.86
C SER A 47 -3.03 15.71 -3.03
N PRO A 48 -2.61 17.00 -3.01
CA PRO A 48 -3.24 18.14 -3.67
C PRO A 48 -3.17 18.09 -5.19
N THR A 49 -4.06 18.84 -5.84
CA THR A 49 -4.12 19.01 -7.29
C THR A 49 -4.48 20.47 -7.64
N PHE A 50 -4.39 20.82 -8.91
CA PHE A 50 -4.77 22.12 -9.41
C PHE A 50 -5.41 22.01 -10.80
N ASP A 51 -6.15 23.04 -11.19
CA ASP A 51 -6.64 23.17 -12.56
C ASP A 51 -5.53 23.77 -13.45
N PRO A 52 -5.02 23.04 -14.45
CA PRO A 52 -3.98 23.56 -15.34
C PRO A 52 -4.43 24.73 -16.20
N LEU A 53 -5.73 24.98 -16.33
CA LEU A 53 -6.28 26.15 -17.01
C LEU A 53 -6.39 27.37 -16.10
N ASN A 54 -6.34 27.17 -14.76
CA ASN A 54 -6.42 28.23 -13.75
C ASN A 54 -5.38 27.97 -12.66
N ILE A 55 -4.11 28.06 -13.00
CA ILE A 55 -3.01 27.81 -12.06
C ILE A 55 -3.01 28.88 -10.96
N PRO A 56 -3.11 28.50 -9.67
CA PRO A 56 -3.03 29.45 -8.57
C PRO A 56 -1.71 30.23 -8.58
N SER A 57 -1.77 31.53 -8.38
CA SER A 57 -0.57 32.39 -8.40
C SER A 57 0.41 32.11 -7.27
N ASP A 58 -0.06 31.47 -6.20
CA ASP A 58 0.69 31.10 -5.00
C ASP A 58 1.04 29.60 -4.94
N ILE A 59 0.88 28.86 -6.04
CA ILE A 59 1.05 27.40 -6.10
C ILE A 59 2.42 26.92 -5.58
N GLU A 60 3.47 27.71 -5.76
CA GLU A 60 4.83 27.35 -5.31
C GLU A 60 5.15 27.77 -3.87
N THR A 61 4.36 28.66 -3.29
CA THR A 61 4.62 29.23 -1.97
C THR A 61 3.61 28.82 -0.90
N ASN A 62 2.45 28.35 -1.33
CA ASN A 62 1.37 27.93 -0.44
C ASN A 62 1.51 26.46 -0.09
N SER A 63 1.70 26.16 1.19
CA SER A 63 1.87 24.79 1.71
C SER A 63 0.71 23.84 1.39
N THR A 64 -0.47 24.37 1.06
CA THR A 64 -1.61 23.57 0.60
C THR A 64 -1.30 22.81 -0.69
N TYR A 65 -0.41 23.36 -1.54
CA TYR A 65 0.01 22.78 -2.81
C TYR A 65 1.33 22.00 -2.73
N GLU A 66 1.86 21.76 -1.53
CA GLU A 66 3.10 21.01 -1.37
C GLU A 66 2.99 19.60 -2.00
N GLY A 67 3.88 19.33 -2.98
CA GLY A 67 3.87 18.08 -3.74
C GLY A 67 2.83 18.00 -4.87
N VAL A 68 2.16 19.10 -5.21
CA VAL A 68 1.09 19.18 -6.22
C VAL A 68 1.51 18.68 -7.62
N TYR A 69 2.80 18.79 -7.96
CA TYR A 69 3.35 18.31 -9.22
C TYR A 69 3.72 16.82 -9.23
N LEU A 70 3.58 16.14 -8.08
CA LEU A 70 3.88 14.73 -7.96
C LEU A 70 2.62 13.88 -8.23
N ASN A 71 2.76 12.88 -9.07
CA ASN A 71 1.77 11.82 -9.13
C ASN A 71 2.03 10.85 -7.97
N ASN A 72 1.31 11.02 -6.87
CA ASN A 72 1.52 10.26 -5.65
C ASN A 72 1.21 8.77 -5.79
N ALA A 73 0.42 8.36 -6.80
CA ALA A 73 0.21 6.94 -7.11
C ALA A 73 1.46 6.26 -7.69
N LEU A 74 2.33 7.02 -8.38
CA LEU A 74 3.53 6.50 -9.03
C LEU A 74 4.82 6.85 -8.27
N SER A 75 4.85 8.02 -7.63
CA SER A 75 6.09 8.61 -7.12
C SER A 75 6.21 8.63 -5.60
N SER A 76 5.16 8.22 -4.88
CA SER A 76 5.18 8.17 -3.42
C SER A 76 5.23 6.76 -2.89
N THR A 77 5.79 6.62 -1.68
CA THR A 77 5.78 5.38 -0.91
C THR A 77 5.03 5.62 0.40
N TYR A 78 4.29 4.62 0.84
CA TYR A 78 3.46 4.67 2.04
C TYR A 78 3.78 3.47 2.91
N THR A 79 3.74 3.66 4.23
CA THR A 79 3.79 2.54 5.17
C THR A 79 2.53 1.71 5.00
N PRO A 80 2.63 0.41 4.64
CA PRO A 80 1.47 -0.40 4.28
C PRO A 80 0.55 -0.68 5.47
N GLY A 81 1.07 -0.67 6.70
CA GLY A 81 0.28 -1.03 7.87
C GLY A 81 -0.32 -2.44 7.73
N SER A 82 -1.57 -2.60 8.13
CA SER A 82 -2.27 -3.90 8.17
C SER A 82 -2.47 -4.57 6.81
N ILE A 83 -2.33 -3.86 5.69
CA ILE A 83 -2.38 -4.52 4.37
C ILE A 83 -1.18 -5.45 4.15
N PHE A 84 -0.05 -5.21 4.83
CA PHE A 84 1.11 -6.09 4.79
C PHE A 84 0.83 -7.49 5.38
N LYS A 85 -0.20 -7.63 6.22
CA LYS A 85 -0.64 -8.92 6.75
C LYS A 85 -1.05 -9.92 5.66
N VAL A 86 -1.42 -9.46 4.48
CA VAL A 86 -1.70 -10.32 3.31
C VAL A 86 -0.44 -11.08 2.89
N ILE A 87 0.73 -10.43 2.93
CA ILE A 87 2.02 -11.07 2.64
C ILE A 87 2.34 -12.11 3.69
N THR A 88 2.23 -11.75 4.98
CA THR A 88 2.46 -12.68 6.09
C THR A 88 1.48 -13.85 6.05
N ALA A 89 0.20 -13.60 5.72
CA ALA A 89 -0.81 -14.64 5.59
C ALA A 89 -0.47 -15.63 4.47
N ALA A 90 -0.07 -15.14 3.29
CA ALA A 90 0.33 -16.01 2.18
C ALA A 90 1.53 -16.87 2.56
N ALA A 91 2.53 -16.27 3.20
CA ALA A 91 3.69 -17.02 3.70
C ALA A 91 3.31 -18.09 4.75
N ALA A 92 2.42 -17.72 5.69
CA ALA A 92 1.98 -18.64 6.74
C ALA A 92 1.19 -19.83 6.18
N ILE A 93 0.25 -19.58 5.27
CA ILE A 93 -0.58 -20.63 4.64
C ILE A 93 0.28 -21.66 3.92
N GLU A 94 1.34 -21.23 3.26
CA GLU A 94 2.18 -22.14 2.46
C GLU A 94 3.29 -22.83 3.27
N ASN A 95 3.68 -22.30 4.45
CA ASN A 95 4.84 -22.78 5.19
C ASN A 95 4.52 -23.33 6.59
N ILE A 96 3.31 -23.13 7.12
CA ILE A 96 2.91 -23.61 8.45
C ILE A 96 1.79 -24.65 8.31
N PRO A 97 2.12 -25.96 8.36
CA PRO A 97 1.17 -27.02 8.02
C PRO A 97 -0.04 -27.15 8.95
N ASP A 98 0.11 -26.77 10.23
CA ASP A 98 -0.93 -26.85 11.25
C ASP A 98 -1.66 -25.53 11.52
N LEU A 99 -1.45 -24.51 10.65
CA LEU A 99 -1.97 -23.15 10.82
C LEU A 99 -3.48 -23.10 11.06
N ASP A 100 -4.24 -23.91 10.33
CA ASP A 100 -5.71 -23.93 10.41
C ASP A 100 -6.26 -24.48 11.73
N SER A 101 -5.46 -25.31 12.43
CA SER A 101 -5.82 -25.91 13.71
C SER A 101 -5.29 -25.13 14.92
N ARG A 102 -4.44 -24.13 14.69
CA ARG A 102 -3.83 -23.35 15.77
C ARG A 102 -4.79 -22.39 16.43
N THR A 103 -4.62 -22.26 17.73
CA THR A 103 -5.21 -21.17 18.52
C THR A 103 -4.10 -20.26 19.01
N PHE A 104 -4.25 -18.98 18.73
CA PHE A 104 -3.38 -17.91 19.21
C PHE A 104 -4.03 -17.22 20.40
N HIS A 105 -3.24 -16.62 21.28
CA HIS A 105 -3.75 -15.89 22.41
C HIS A 105 -3.38 -14.40 22.34
N CYS A 106 -4.37 -13.52 22.19
CA CYS A 106 -4.16 -12.08 22.16
C CYS A 106 -4.73 -11.40 23.40
N SER A 107 -3.86 -11.02 24.32
CA SER A 107 -4.20 -10.21 25.50
C SER A 107 -4.21 -8.70 25.25
N GLY A 108 -4.21 -8.28 23.98
CA GLY A 108 -4.14 -6.88 23.56
C GLY A 108 -2.73 -6.39 23.25
N SER A 109 -1.69 -7.15 23.59
CA SER A 109 -0.30 -6.87 23.21
C SER A 109 0.58 -8.11 23.38
N THR A 110 1.74 -8.10 22.71
CA THR A 110 2.84 -9.05 22.91
C THR A 110 4.17 -8.31 22.91
N ILE A 111 5.25 -8.97 23.34
CA ILE A 111 6.60 -8.43 23.26
C ILE A 111 7.41 -9.36 22.36
N ILE A 112 8.02 -8.78 21.32
CA ILE A 112 8.89 -9.47 20.38
C ILE A 112 10.23 -8.73 20.34
N ASN A 113 11.32 -9.43 20.63
CA ASN A 113 12.68 -8.87 20.65
C ASN A 113 12.80 -7.58 21.50
N GLY A 114 12.05 -7.51 22.62
CA GLY A 114 12.03 -6.34 23.49
C GLY A 114 11.06 -5.24 23.07
N GLU A 115 10.50 -5.28 21.86
CA GLU A 115 9.53 -4.31 21.34
C GLU A 115 8.11 -4.72 21.65
N LYS A 116 7.29 -3.77 22.09
CA LYS A 116 5.88 -4.01 22.40
C LYS A 116 5.01 -3.82 21.16
N ILE A 117 4.37 -4.89 20.75
CA ILE A 117 3.35 -4.90 19.68
C ILE A 117 1.96 -4.81 20.33
N THR A 118 1.17 -3.83 19.96
CA THR A 118 -0.18 -3.61 20.52
C THR A 118 -1.26 -3.90 19.48
N CYS A 119 -2.40 -4.43 19.95
CA CYS A 119 -3.65 -4.54 19.19
C CYS A 119 -4.62 -3.42 19.56
N ASP A 120 -5.59 -3.18 18.70
CA ASP A 120 -6.67 -2.23 18.97
C ASP A 120 -7.64 -2.73 20.04
N SER A 121 -7.68 -4.05 20.27
CA SER A 121 -8.50 -4.70 21.28
C SER A 121 -7.88 -6.01 21.79
N VAL A 122 -8.39 -6.53 22.89
CA VAL A 122 -8.12 -7.89 23.38
C VAL A 122 -8.97 -8.86 22.57
N HIS A 123 -8.34 -9.75 21.82
CA HIS A 123 -9.06 -10.73 21.00
C HIS A 123 -9.25 -12.09 21.71
N GLY A 124 -8.53 -12.33 22.82
CA GLY A 124 -8.56 -13.62 23.53
C GLY A 124 -7.98 -14.76 22.70
N ASP A 125 -8.56 -15.93 22.85
CA ASP A 125 -8.21 -17.09 22.04
C ASP A 125 -8.83 -16.98 20.65
N ILE A 126 -7.99 -16.99 19.62
CA ILE A 126 -8.38 -16.64 18.25
C ILE A 126 -7.69 -17.54 17.23
N SER A 127 -8.42 -18.00 16.21
CA SER A 127 -7.84 -18.73 15.09
C SER A 127 -7.10 -17.79 14.12
N PHE A 128 -6.28 -18.35 13.23
CA PHE A 128 -5.63 -17.61 12.16
C PHE A 128 -6.62 -16.80 11.32
N GLN A 129 -7.71 -17.46 10.85
CA GLN A 129 -8.73 -16.82 10.02
C GLN A 129 -9.39 -15.63 10.72
N ASN A 130 -9.75 -15.80 11.98
CA ASN A 130 -10.32 -14.71 12.77
C ASN A 130 -9.29 -13.62 13.10
N GLY A 131 -8.02 -14.02 13.29
CA GLY A 131 -6.90 -13.08 13.46
C GLY A 131 -6.70 -12.19 12.23
N LEU A 132 -6.83 -12.74 11.03
CA LEU A 132 -6.82 -11.96 9.79
C LEU A 132 -8.06 -11.06 9.67
N ALA A 133 -9.24 -11.63 9.89
CA ALA A 133 -10.51 -10.89 9.78
C ALA A 133 -10.60 -9.70 10.75
N GLN A 134 -10.06 -9.86 11.96
CA GLN A 134 -10.03 -8.81 13.00
C GLN A 134 -8.72 -8.01 13.00
N SER A 135 -7.83 -8.28 12.05
CA SER A 135 -6.55 -7.58 11.91
C SER A 135 -5.68 -7.64 13.19
N CYS A 136 -5.63 -8.80 13.86
CA CYS A 136 -4.91 -8.98 15.11
C CYS A 136 -3.39 -8.80 14.91
N ASN A 137 -2.79 -7.78 15.53
CA ASN A 137 -1.37 -7.53 15.40
C ASN A 137 -0.53 -8.61 16.11
N VAL A 138 -1.01 -9.16 17.22
CA VAL A 138 -0.29 -10.20 17.98
C VAL A 138 -0.13 -11.46 17.14
N VAL A 139 -1.23 -11.98 16.55
CA VAL A 139 -1.19 -13.16 15.69
C VAL A 139 -0.18 -12.99 14.55
N PHE A 140 -0.22 -11.84 13.86
CA PHE A 140 0.63 -11.62 12.70
C PHE A 140 2.09 -11.33 13.05
N ALA A 141 2.36 -10.76 14.20
CA ALA A 141 3.71 -10.59 14.72
C ALA A 141 4.34 -11.95 15.10
N GLU A 142 3.60 -12.81 15.78
CA GLU A 142 4.05 -14.18 16.12
C GLU A 142 4.31 -15.03 14.87
N LEU A 143 3.40 -14.96 13.87
CA LEU A 143 3.60 -15.64 12.59
C LEU A 143 4.83 -15.14 11.83
N ALA A 144 5.06 -13.83 11.81
CA ALA A 144 6.22 -13.26 11.14
C ALA A 144 7.54 -13.72 11.78
N VAL A 145 7.60 -13.80 13.12
CA VAL A 145 8.76 -14.34 13.84
C VAL A 145 8.98 -15.80 13.51
N GLU A 146 7.92 -16.63 13.54
CA GLU A 146 8.01 -18.07 13.23
C GLU A 146 8.47 -18.32 11.79
N LEU A 147 7.97 -17.54 10.84
CA LEU A 147 8.35 -17.64 9.42
C LEU A 147 9.82 -17.22 9.20
N GLY A 148 10.30 -16.29 9.99
CA GLY A 148 11.66 -15.76 9.90
C GLY A 148 11.88 -14.83 8.72
N LYS A 149 12.99 -14.10 8.79
CA LYS A 149 13.30 -13.02 7.84
C LYS A 149 13.41 -13.50 6.40
N ASP A 150 14.02 -14.65 6.15
CA ASP A 150 14.25 -15.15 4.80
C ASP A 150 12.93 -15.49 4.10
N THR A 151 12.01 -16.17 4.80
CA THR A 151 10.68 -16.49 4.27
C THR A 151 9.89 -15.21 4.03
N MET A 152 9.87 -14.30 5.00
CA MET A 152 9.15 -13.03 4.88
C MET A 152 9.68 -12.19 3.71
N THR A 153 10.99 -12.09 3.54
CA THR A 153 11.62 -11.39 2.40
C THR A 153 11.23 -12.03 1.08
N LYS A 154 11.30 -13.37 0.98
CA LYS A 154 10.90 -14.09 -0.23
C LYS A 154 9.47 -13.76 -0.65
N TYR A 155 8.51 -13.78 0.29
CA TYR A 155 7.12 -13.49 -0.04
C TYR A 155 6.86 -12.01 -0.32
N ALA A 156 7.56 -11.11 0.36
CA ALA A 156 7.52 -9.67 0.05
C ALA A 156 8.00 -9.41 -1.38
N ASP A 157 9.11 -10.00 -1.80
CA ASP A 157 9.65 -9.89 -3.16
C ASP A 157 8.71 -10.49 -4.21
N GLN A 158 8.16 -11.69 -3.95
CA GLN A 158 7.21 -12.36 -4.85
C GLN A 158 5.92 -11.54 -5.05
N LEU A 159 5.48 -10.80 -4.04
CA LEU A 159 4.31 -9.93 -4.09
C LEU A 159 4.64 -8.48 -4.50
N GLY A 160 5.85 -8.26 -5.00
CA GLY A 160 6.24 -7.05 -5.70
C GLY A 160 6.96 -5.99 -4.84
N CYS A 161 7.27 -6.27 -3.57
CA CYS A 161 8.18 -5.41 -2.82
C CYS A 161 9.59 -5.50 -3.45
N ASN A 162 10.38 -4.42 -3.31
CA ASN A 162 11.73 -4.33 -3.88
C ASN A 162 11.79 -4.53 -5.42
N THR A 163 10.65 -4.43 -6.11
CA THR A 163 10.53 -4.63 -7.55
C THR A 163 10.28 -3.29 -8.25
N ASN A 164 10.96 -3.09 -9.37
CA ASN A 164 10.68 -1.96 -10.25
C ASN A 164 9.46 -2.29 -11.13
N PHE A 165 8.43 -1.47 -11.05
CA PHE A 165 7.29 -1.50 -11.95
C PHE A 165 7.35 -0.32 -12.91
N TYR A 166 6.76 -0.50 -14.09
CA TYR A 166 6.70 0.52 -15.13
C TYR A 166 5.26 0.67 -15.60
N LEU A 167 4.81 1.91 -15.72
CA LEU A 167 3.56 2.24 -16.37
C LEU A 167 3.88 2.97 -17.66
N ASP A 168 3.54 2.35 -18.79
CA ASP A 168 3.82 2.89 -20.14
C ASP A 168 5.28 3.35 -20.31
N GLY A 169 6.23 2.51 -19.85
CA GLY A 169 7.66 2.79 -19.91
C GLY A 169 8.20 3.74 -18.83
N ASN A 170 7.33 4.32 -18.00
CA ASN A 170 7.74 5.21 -16.91
C ASN A 170 7.88 4.41 -15.60
N PRO A 171 9.02 4.52 -14.90
CA PRO A 171 9.24 3.79 -13.67
C PRO A 171 8.38 4.34 -12.54
N ASN A 172 7.76 3.46 -11.76
CA ASN A 172 7.16 3.80 -10.49
C ASN A 172 8.24 3.93 -9.41
N LYS A 173 7.92 4.65 -8.33
CA LYS A 173 8.75 4.60 -7.13
C LYS A 173 8.69 3.17 -6.57
N MET A 174 9.87 2.54 -6.47
CA MET A 174 9.99 1.19 -5.92
C MET A 174 9.61 1.20 -4.44
N SER A 175 8.77 0.24 -4.03
CA SER A 175 8.55 -0.06 -2.62
C SER A 175 9.78 -0.76 -2.04
N SER A 176 10.01 -0.62 -0.75
CA SER A 176 11.11 -1.30 -0.07
C SER A 176 10.61 -2.13 1.11
N TYR A 177 11.10 -3.33 1.20
CA TYR A 177 11.01 -4.20 2.37
C TYR A 177 12.43 -4.62 2.74
N ASN A 178 12.87 -4.28 3.95
CA ASN A 178 14.19 -4.61 4.45
C ASN A 178 14.10 -4.95 5.93
N VAL A 179 14.47 -6.18 6.28
CA VAL A 179 14.55 -6.68 7.66
C VAL A 179 15.97 -6.67 8.22
N GLU A 180 16.98 -6.31 7.42
CA GLU A 180 18.38 -6.24 7.89
C GLU A 180 18.62 -5.07 8.85
N GLN A 181 17.70 -4.09 8.85
CA GLN A 181 17.72 -2.95 9.77
C GLN A 181 16.84 -3.16 11.03
N ALA A 182 16.06 -4.22 11.08
CA ALA A 182 15.40 -4.65 12.29
C ALA A 182 16.46 -5.35 13.15
N ASP A 183 16.86 -4.74 14.24
CA ASP A 183 17.77 -5.35 15.19
C ASP A 183 17.29 -6.76 15.56
N ASP A 184 18.27 -7.68 15.61
CA ASP A 184 18.09 -9.10 15.93
C ASP A 184 17.37 -9.32 17.26
#